data_c4f57e5a9f686cf9df3574965db75e07
#
_entry.id   c4f57e5a9f686cf9df3574965db75e07
#
_cell.length_a   1.000
_cell.length_b   1.000
_cell.length_c   1.000
_cell.angle_alpha   90.00
_cell.angle_beta   90.00
_cell.angle_gamma   90.00
#
_symmetry.space_group_name_H-M   'P 1'
#
loop_
_entity.id
_entity.type
_entity.pdbx_description
1 polymer ?
#
loop_
_entity_poly.entity_id
_entity_poly.type
_entity_poly.pdbx_seq_one_letter_code
_entity_poly.pdbx_strand_id
1 'polypeptide(L)'
;TGCNIRRLCVRNLATPNLVTFLLPRDSWSYYTQNDHFAMPGSNDDWIVGTRFHINGGSVANAFDNEIVQIATDGSNRVRRIAHHWSVVIDNNYDAQPRASVSRDGNFVAFTSNWGNPSGRRDLYLVRAQPAAKTDTVPPLSPTSLSIR
;
A
#
# COMPACT_ATOMS: atom_id res chain seq x y z
N THR A 1 23.14 9.16 8.59
CA THR A 1 21.69 9.16 8.86
C THR A 1 21.06 8.06 8.03
N GLY A 2 20.78 6.90 8.65
CA GLY A 2 20.15 5.76 7.97
C GLY A 2 18.63 5.78 8.09
N CYS A 3 17.98 4.89 7.35
CA CYS A 3 16.60 4.51 7.62
C CYS A 3 16.46 4.07 9.08
N ASN A 4 15.47 4.53 9.75
CA ASN A 4 15.16 4.11 11.11
C ASN A 4 13.68 3.69 11.19
N ILE A 5 13.30 3.13 12.33
CA ILE A 5 11.97 2.59 12.58
C ILE A 5 10.80 3.60 12.41
N ARG A 6 11.08 4.88 12.20
CA ARG A 6 10.07 5.92 12.02
C ARG A 6 9.96 6.43 10.58
N ARG A 7 10.71 5.83 9.64
CA ARG A 7 10.72 6.28 8.25
C ARG A 7 10.83 5.12 7.29
N LEU A 8 9.91 5.07 6.36
CA LEU A 8 10.04 4.21 5.19
C LEU A 8 11.04 4.84 4.22
N CYS A 9 11.98 4.03 3.75
CA CYS A 9 12.98 4.48 2.79
C CYS A 9 13.44 3.37 1.87
N VAL A 10 14.03 3.74 0.77
CA VAL A 10 14.65 2.85 -0.21
C VAL A 10 16.14 3.20 -0.39
N ARG A 11 16.92 2.21 -0.78
CA ARG A 11 18.32 2.35 -1.14
C ARG A 11 18.58 1.73 -2.51
N ASN A 12 19.31 2.42 -3.33
CA ASN A 12 19.84 1.81 -4.54
C ASN A 12 21.08 0.95 -4.18
N LEU A 13 21.11 -0.29 -4.65
CA LEU A 13 22.22 -1.20 -4.36
C LEU A 13 23.56 -0.75 -4.96
N ALA A 14 23.53 -0.01 -6.06
CA ALA A 14 24.72 0.58 -6.64
C ALA A 14 25.30 1.75 -5.81
N THR A 15 24.47 2.40 -4.99
CA THR A 15 24.86 3.53 -4.14
C THR A 15 24.23 3.37 -2.74
N PRO A 16 24.61 2.35 -1.97
CA PRO A 16 23.91 1.93 -0.75
C PRO A 16 23.99 2.96 0.39
N ASN A 17 24.88 3.92 0.32
CA ASN A 17 25.01 4.99 1.29
C ASN A 17 23.99 6.12 1.07
N LEU A 18 23.37 6.19 -0.10
CA LEU A 18 22.30 7.13 -0.40
C LEU A 18 20.95 6.55 0.01
N VAL A 19 20.18 7.34 0.71
CA VAL A 19 18.86 6.96 1.23
C VAL A 19 17.82 7.91 0.69
N THR A 20 16.79 7.37 0.05
CA THR A 20 15.60 8.12 -0.33
C THR A 20 14.47 7.83 0.66
N PHE A 21 13.99 8.85 1.34
CA PHE A 21 12.81 8.72 2.21
C PHE A 21 11.54 8.80 1.37
N LEU A 22 10.66 7.82 1.53
CA LEU A 22 9.48 7.67 0.70
C LEU A 22 8.27 8.41 1.25
N LEU A 23 8.21 8.57 2.57
CA LEU A 23 7.11 9.22 3.26
C LEU A 23 7.63 10.16 4.35
N PRO A 24 6.83 11.14 4.78
CA PRO A 24 7.14 11.97 5.93
C PRO A 24 7.41 11.12 7.18
N ARG A 25 8.17 11.68 8.10
CA ARG A 25 8.45 11.03 9.37
C ARG A 25 7.14 10.69 10.10
N ASP A 26 7.12 9.51 10.72
CA ASP A 26 5.99 8.97 11.50
C ASP A 26 4.70 8.67 10.69
N SER A 27 4.64 8.96 9.39
CA SER A 27 3.50 8.58 8.54
C SER A 27 3.37 7.07 8.37
N TRP A 28 4.48 6.35 8.52
CA TRP A 28 4.56 4.91 8.47
C TRP A 28 5.32 4.42 9.69
N SER A 29 4.65 4.42 10.85
CA SER A 29 5.27 4.03 12.10
C SER A 29 5.24 2.53 12.31
N TYR A 30 6.37 1.93 12.58
CA TYR A 30 6.54 0.50 12.86
C TYR A 30 6.00 0.07 14.24
N TYR A 31 5.85 0.99 15.18
CA TYR A 31 5.65 0.63 16.60
C TYR A 31 4.32 -0.04 16.95
N THR A 32 3.31 0.06 16.09
CA THR A 32 1.97 -0.43 16.41
C THR A 32 1.38 -1.34 15.33
N GLN A 33 2.15 -1.62 14.27
CA GLN A 33 1.60 -2.26 13.08
C GLN A 33 2.65 -3.14 12.40
N ASN A 34 2.16 -4.08 11.63
CA ASN A 34 2.99 -4.96 10.82
C ASN A 34 2.83 -4.59 9.34
N ASP A 35 3.91 -4.77 8.61
CA ASP A 35 4.01 -4.38 7.22
C ASP A 35 4.57 -5.50 6.36
N HIS A 36 4.14 -5.52 5.10
CA HIS A 36 4.81 -6.26 4.03
C HIS A 36 5.00 -5.34 2.83
N PHE A 37 6.12 -5.52 2.13
CA PHE A 37 6.43 -4.76 0.93
C PHE A 37 6.75 -5.69 -0.22
N ALA A 38 6.30 -5.29 -1.41
CA ALA A 38 6.61 -5.95 -2.67
C ALA A 38 6.96 -4.90 -3.74
N MET A 39 7.86 -5.26 -4.64
CA MET A 39 8.22 -4.41 -5.79
C MET A 39 7.92 -5.14 -7.09
N PRO A 40 7.41 -4.44 -8.13
CA PRO A 40 7.32 -4.99 -9.48
C PRO A 40 8.71 -5.34 -10.02
N GLY A 41 8.82 -6.44 -10.74
CA GLY A 41 10.11 -6.87 -11.30
C GLY A 41 10.57 -6.08 -12.52
N SER A 42 9.69 -5.30 -13.15
CA SER A 42 9.97 -4.55 -14.37
C SER A 42 10.07 -3.04 -14.16
N ASN A 43 9.68 -2.55 -12.98
CA ASN A 43 9.63 -1.11 -12.69
C ASN A 43 9.82 -0.91 -11.19
N ASP A 44 10.76 -0.06 -10.82
CA ASP A 44 11.09 0.32 -9.45
C ASP A 44 10.55 1.69 -9.03
N ASP A 45 9.71 2.33 -9.84
CA ASP A 45 9.09 3.63 -9.53
C ASP A 45 8.11 3.57 -8.37
N TRP A 46 7.58 2.37 -8.07
CA TRP A 46 6.59 2.15 -7.03
C TRP A 46 6.87 0.89 -6.23
N ILE A 47 6.65 0.96 -4.92
CA ILE A 47 6.51 -0.22 -4.07
C ILE A 47 5.05 -0.41 -3.68
N VAL A 48 4.65 -1.66 -3.46
CA VAL A 48 3.37 -1.99 -2.84
C VAL A 48 3.61 -2.24 -1.37
N GLY A 49 2.95 -1.49 -0.51
CA GLY A 49 2.93 -1.68 0.94
C GLY A 49 1.59 -2.24 1.40
N THR A 50 1.64 -3.23 2.28
CA THR A 50 0.46 -3.75 2.98
C THR A 50 0.63 -3.48 4.45
N ARG A 51 -0.35 -2.88 5.08
CA ARG A 51 -0.31 -2.51 6.48
C ARG A 51 -1.49 -3.09 7.23
N PHE A 52 -1.25 -3.73 8.38
CA PHE A 52 -2.28 -4.38 9.15
C PHE A 52 -2.01 -4.32 10.66
N HIS A 53 -3.08 -4.45 11.44
CA HIS A 53 -3.01 -4.56 12.90
C HIS A 53 -3.13 -6.00 13.36
N ILE A 54 -2.48 -6.30 14.48
CA ILE A 54 -2.70 -7.53 15.24
C ILE A 54 -3.73 -7.24 16.32
N ASN A 55 -4.61 -8.21 16.58
CA ASN A 55 -5.65 -8.16 17.61
C ASN A 55 -6.64 -6.99 17.47
N GLY A 56 -6.95 -6.61 16.24
CA GLY A 56 -8.00 -5.64 15.95
C GLY A 56 -7.71 -4.23 16.46
N GLY A 57 -6.43 -3.86 16.52
CA GLY A 57 -6.03 -2.50 16.89
C GLY A 57 -6.83 -1.44 16.11
N SER A 58 -7.19 -0.36 16.76
CA SER A 58 -7.99 0.69 16.14
C SER A 58 -7.28 1.29 14.94
N VAL A 59 -8.05 1.55 13.89
CA VAL A 59 -7.60 2.31 12.72
C VAL A 59 -7.34 3.76 13.15
N ALA A 60 -6.13 4.05 13.57
CA ALA A 60 -5.78 5.36 14.10
C ALA A 60 -4.89 6.17 13.16
N ASN A 61 -4.29 5.52 12.16
CA ASN A 61 -3.33 6.17 11.29
C ASN A 61 -3.74 6.06 9.82
N ALA A 62 -3.20 6.95 9.01
CA ALA A 62 -3.33 6.84 7.58
C ALA A 62 -2.76 5.49 7.10
N PHE A 63 -3.43 4.87 6.13
CA PHE A 63 -3.07 3.60 5.49
C PHE A 63 -3.26 2.34 6.32
N ASP A 64 -3.83 2.42 7.52
CA ASP A 64 -4.13 1.25 8.34
C ASP A 64 -5.14 0.33 7.65
N ASN A 65 -4.85 -0.99 7.65
CA ASN A 65 -5.62 -2.02 6.97
C ASN A 65 -5.77 -1.81 5.45
N GLU A 66 -4.81 -1.13 4.85
CA GLU A 66 -4.81 -0.84 3.42
C GLU A 66 -3.62 -1.48 2.70
N ILE A 67 -3.83 -1.65 1.40
CA ILE A 67 -2.80 -1.94 0.41
C ILE A 67 -2.61 -0.67 -0.39
N VAL A 68 -1.38 -0.18 -0.41
CA VAL A 68 -1.04 1.08 -1.05
C VAL A 68 0.14 0.93 -2.00
N GLN A 69 0.21 1.78 -3.01
CA GLN A 69 1.43 2.02 -3.77
C GLN A 69 2.08 3.30 -3.28
N ILE A 70 3.40 3.26 -3.09
CA ILE A 70 4.21 4.38 -2.64
C ILE A 70 5.30 4.62 -3.68
N ALA A 71 5.42 5.86 -4.15
CA ALA A 71 6.46 6.23 -5.11
C ALA A 71 7.85 6.15 -4.46
N THR A 72 8.82 5.66 -5.22
CA THR A 72 10.21 5.45 -4.75
C THR A 72 11.10 6.66 -4.93
N ASP A 73 10.61 7.70 -5.60
CA ASP A 73 11.34 8.93 -5.95
C ASP A 73 11.45 9.96 -4.80
N GLY A 74 10.86 9.66 -3.63
CA GLY A 74 10.84 10.58 -2.48
C GLY A 74 9.80 11.70 -2.57
N SER A 75 8.90 11.66 -3.56
CA SER A 75 7.84 12.65 -3.75
C SER A 75 6.71 12.58 -2.71
N ASN A 76 6.72 11.58 -1.83
CA ASN A 76 5.66 11.26 -0.87
C ASN A 76 4.31 10.89 -1.53
N ARG A 77 4.29 10.56 -2.82
CA ARG A 77 3.06 10.17 -3.52
C ARG A 77 2.62 8.79 -3.08
N VAL A 78 1.34 8.66 -2.71
CA VAL A 78 0.71 7.40 -2.31
C VAL A 78 -0.58 7.23 -3.10
N ARG A 79 -0.85 6.00 -3.52
CA ARG A 79 -2.12 5.57 -4.10
C ARG A 79 -2.69 4.46 -3.24
N ARG A 80 -3.94 4.61 -2.84
CA ARG A 80 -4.67 3.54 -2.18
C ARG A 80 -5.19 2.57 -3.23
N ILE A 81 -4.90 1.27 -3.06
CA ILE A 81 -5.32 0.21 -3.98
C ILE A 81 -6.56 -0.47 -3.43
N ALA A 82 -6.51 -0.93 -2.20
CA ALA A 82 -7.60 -1.67 -1.58
C ALA A 82 -7.53 -1.59 -0.05
N HIS A 83 -8.69 -1.77 0.58
CA HIS A 83 -8.80 -2.13 1.98
C HIS A 83 -8.86 -3.67 2.06
N HIS A 84 -7.94 -4.29 2.79
CA HIS A 84 -7.80 -5.75 2.75
C HIS A 84 -8.77 -6.51 3.65
N TRP A 85 -9.40 -5.86 4.62
CA TRP A 85 -10.38 -6.46 5.54
C TRP A 85 -9.90 -7.68 6.33
N SER A 86 -8.60 -7.94 6.39
CA SER A 86 -8.06 -9.01 7.20
C SER A 86 -8.08 -8.66 8.68
N VAL A 87 -8.52 -9.61 9.49
CA VAL A 87 -8.39 -9.56 10.96
C VAL A 87 -7.34 -10.57 11.38
N VAL A 88 -6.25 -10.08 11.95
CA VAL A 88 -5.12 -10.88 12.41
C VAL A 88 -5.18 -10.99 13.93
N ILE A 89 -5.49 -12.19 14.44
CA ILE A 89 -5.54 -12.47 15.88
C ILE A 89 -4.29 -13.28 16.27
N ASP A 90 -3.73 -12.96 17.44
CA ASP A 90 -2.58 -13.66 18.02
C ASP A 90 -1.39 -13.81 17.04
N ASN A 91 -1.19 -12.78 16.21
CA ASN A 91 -0.17 -12.78 15.18
C ASN A 91 -0.26 -13.98 14.20
N ASN A 92 -1.47 -14.47 13.95
CA ASN A 92 -1.68 -15.57 13.03
C ASN A 92 -1.13 -15.24 11.63
N TYR A 93 -0.03 -15.87 11.30
CA TYR A 93 0.70 -15.65 10.05
C TYR A 93 -0.15 -15.84 8.80
N ASP A 94 -1.05 -16.83 8.80
CA ASP A 94 -1.88 -17.14 7.65
C ASP A 94 -2.99 -16.10 7.40
N ALA A 95 -3.31 -15.30 8.42
CA ALA A 95 -4.30 -14.23 8.31
C ALA A 95 -3.67 -12.89 7.88
N GLN A 96 -2.35 -12.81 7.81
CA GLN A 96 -1.67 -11.58 7.40
C GLN A 96 -1.91 -11.30 5.90
N PRO A 97 -2.38 -10.11 5.53
CA PRO A 97 -2.68 -9.76 4.14
C PRO A 97 -1.41 -9.38 3.38
N ARG A 98 -0.62 -10.38 3.01
CA ARG A 98 0.66 -10.19 2.33
C ARG A 98 0.41 -9.90 0.86
N ALA A 99 0.45 -8.64 0.48
CA ALA A 99 0.32 -8.27 -0.91
C ALA A 99 1.57 -8.62 -1.70
N SER A 100 1.36 -9.20 -2.87
CA SER A 100 2.36 -9.42 -3.90
C SER A 100 1.93 -8.68 -5.15
N VAL A 101 2.89 -8.16 -5.91
CA VAL A 101 2.63 -7.40 -7.13
C VAL A 101 3.11 -8.19 -8.35
N SER A 102 2.34 -8.14 -9.44
CA SER A 102 2.76 -8.74 -10.71
C SER A 102 4.02 -8.06 -11.24
N ARG A 103 4.78 -8.80 -12.06
CA ARG A 103 6.04 -8.30 -12.62
C ARG A 103 5.88 -6.97 -13.34
N ASP A 104 4.78 -6.76 -14.05
CA ASP A 104 4.45 -5.55 -14.80
C ASP A 104 3.81 -4.44 -13.94
N GLY A 105 3.55 -4.72 -12.65
CA GLY A 105 2.93 -3.77 -11.73
C GLY A 105 1.42 -3.59 -11.90
N ASN A 106 0.77 -4.32 -12.81
CA ASN A 106 -0.63 -4.10 -13.15
C ASN A 106 -1.62 -4.75 -12.18
N PHE A 107 -1.19 -5.77 -11.44
CA PHE A 107 -2.04 -6.51 -10.52
C PHE A 107 -1.37 -6.65 -9.15
N VAL A 108 -2.20 -6.63 -8.13
CA VAL A 108 -1.81 -6.94 -6.76
C VAL A 108 -2.67 -8.08 -6.25
N ALA A 109 -2.02 -9.13 -5.77
CA ALA A 109 -2.67 -10.25 -5.13
C ALA A 109 -2.44 -10.18 -3.62
N PHE A 110 -3.47 -10.45 -2.82
CA PHE A 110 -3.38 -10.48 -1.36
C PHE A 110 -4.36 -11.48 -0.78
N THR A 111 -4.07 -11.94 0.44
CA THR A 111 -4.98 -12.81 1.19
C THR A 111 -5.85 -12.00 2.14
N SER A 112 -7.07 -12.48 2.39
CA SER A 112 -7.95 -11.91 3.40
C SER A 112 -8.89 -12.96 3.96
N ASN A 113 -9.21 -12.85 5.25
CA ASN A 113 -10.28 -13.59 5.90
C ASN A 113 -11.59 -12.79 5.97
N TRP A 114 -11.62 -11.63 5.33
CA TRP A 114 -12.78 -10.75 5.20
C TRP A 114 -13.48 -10.44 6.53
N GLY A 115 -12.69 -10.12 7.56
CA GLY A 115 -13.22 -9.77 8.89
C GLY A 115 -13.56 -10.97 9.79
N ASN A 116 -13.40 -12.20 9.30
CA ASN A 116 -13.65 -13.40 10.10
C ASN A 116 -12.35 -14.11 10.48
N PRO A 117 -11.84 -13.93 11.71
CA PRO A 117 -10.55 -14.49 12.13
C PRO A 117 -10.52 -16.03 12.14
N SER A 118 -11.67 -16.67 12.31
CA SER A 118 -11.83 -18.13 12.26
C SER A 118 -12.19 -18.65 10.87
N GLY A 119 -12.42 -17.75 9.93
CA GLY A 119 -12.89 -18.07 8.60
C GLY A 119 -11.80 -18.52 7.65
N ARG A 120 -12.24 -18.91 6.46
CA ARG A 120 -11.39 -19.23 5.32
C ARG A 120 -10.59 -17.99 4.93
N ARG A 121 -9.37 -18.19 4.43
CA ARG A 121 -8.55 -17.17 3.80
C ARG A 121 -8.65 -17.35 2.31
N ASP A 122 -9.09 -16.31 1.62
CA ASP A 122 -9.19 -16.30 0.17
C ASP A 122 -8.11 -15.40 -0.43
N LEU A 123 -7.69 -15.74 -1.63
CA LEU A 123 -6.81 -14.90 -2.44
C LEU A 123 -7.67 -13.93 -3.26
N TYR A 124 -7.35 -12.66 -3.12
CA TYR A 124 -7.97 -11.58 -3.88
C TYR A 124 -6.98 -11.02 -4.88
N LEU A 125 -7.48 -10.70 -6.06
CA LEU A 125 -6.70 -10.05 -7.11
C LEU A 125 -7.36 -8.70 -7.41
N VAL A 126 -6.58 -7.65 -7.33
CA VAL A 126 -7.00 -6.30 -7.68
C VAL A 126 -6.11 -5.72 -8.76
N ARG A 127 -6.70 -4.98 -9.68
CA ARG A 127 -5.94 -4.25 -10.67
C ARG A 127 -5.35 -3.01 -10.01
N ALA A 128 -4.02 -2.96 -9.93
CA ALA A 128 -3.33 -1.73 -9.60
C ALA A 128 -3.50 -0.79 -10.78
N GLN A 129 -4.11 0.37 -10.59
CA GLN A 129 -4.23 1.31 -11.71
C GLN A 129 -2.83 1.73 -12.13
N PRO A 130 -2.48 1.63 -13.41
CA PRO A 130 -1.27 2.25 -13.91
C PRO A 130 -1.29 3.72 -13.51
N ALA A 131 -0.10 4.32 -13.36
CA ALA A 131 -0.02 5.76 -13.19
C ALA A 131 -0.95 6.41 -14.19
N ALA A 132 -1.98 7.09 -13.74
CA ALA A 132 -2.81 7.84 -14.66
C ALA A 132 -1.84 8.66 -15.50
N LYS A 133 -1.79 8.40 -16.80
CA LYS A 133 -1.28 9.38 -17.73
C LYS A 133 -2.01 10.64 -17.31
N THR A 134 -1.28 11.65 -16.89
CA THR A 134 -1.87 12.93 -16.47
C THR A 134 -2.98 13.24 -17.45
N ASP A 135 -4.22 13.15 -16.96
CA ASP A 135 -5.36 13.54 -17.78
C ASP A 135 -5.23 15.04 -17.92
N THR A 136 -4.65 15.45 -19.03
CA THR A 136 -4.45 16.86 -19.37
C THR A 136 -5.70 17.48 -19.95
N VAL A 137 -6.77 16.68 -20.06
CA VAL A 137 -8.08 17.17 -20.52
C VAL A 137 -8.87 17.57 -19.27
N PRO A 138 -9.14 18.87 -19.08
CA PRO A 138 -10.01 19.30 -17.99
C PRO A 138 -11.38 18.61 -18.13
N PRO A 139 -12.03 18.21 -17.04
CA PRO A 139 -13.36 17.66 -17.11
C PRO A 139 -14.27 18.69 -17.81
N LEU A 140 -15.03 18.23 -18.79
CA LEU A 140 -16.03 19.06 -19.45
C LEU A 140 -16.94 19.65 -18.38
N SER A 141 -17.16 20.96 -18.43
CA SER A 141 -18.11 21.62 -17.54
C SER A 141 -19.47 20.91 -17.66
N PRO A 142 -20.14 20.63 -16.55
CA PRO A 142 -21.44 20.00 -16.59
C PRO A 142 -22.39 20.90 -17.39
N THR A 143 -22.85 20.43 -18.53
CA THR A 143 -23.91 21.08 -19.27
C THR A 143 -25.20 20.91 -18.49
N SER A 144 -25.66 22.01 -17.88
CA SER A 144 -26.95 22.25 -17.24
C SER A 144 -27.74 21.01 -16.79
N LEU A 145 -27.76 20.76 -15.48
CA LEU A 145 -28.80 19.94 -14.85
C LEU A 145 -30.12 20.73 -14.91
N SER A 146 -31.04 20.39 -15.81
CA SER A 146 -32.42 20.83 -15.71
C SER A 146 -33.15 19.87 -14.76
N ILE A 147 -33.45 20.36 -13.56
CA ILE A 147 -34.37 19.68 -12.64
C ILE A 147 -35.81 19.88 -13.21
N ARG A 148 -36.46 18.78 -13.53
CA ARG A 148 -37.90 18.75 -13.75
C ARG A 148 -38.61 18.28 -12.50
#